data_57c8b16ece32f26189df641f370b2686
#
_entry.id   57c8b16ece32f26189df641f370b2686
#
_cell.length_a   1.000
_cell.length_b   1.000
_cell.length_c   1.000
_cell.angle_alpha   90.00
_cell.angle_beta   90.00
_cell.angle_gamma   90.00
#
_symmetry.space_group_name_H-M   'P 1'
#
loop_
_entity.id
_entity.type
_entity.pdbx_description
1 polymer ?
#
loop_
_entity_poly.entity_id
_entity_poly.type
_entity_poly.pdbx_seq_one_letter_code
_entity_poly.pdbx_strand_id
1 'polypeptide(L)'
;METMNFKYNFVLTPFLFLSFFINSQNSDLLKAPEGFEISIFADGLESPRQITETQSGFIIVGSKNGDKIFALFDGDRDGYAEIKITVASGLQNPTGVTYHNGDLYFAEIEEVWVIKDIDKQLLSDSGNPSIELYMDGLPSETWHGLRHLNFGPDNNLYIPIGVPCNNCLEPQTEDKRFAAIHKYENGKLVMVADGVRNSVGIDWHPVTKKLYFSDNGRDWLGDNSPSCELNVLDNEGSFFGYPYKHAKDVIDPEFGKLIPTVNKEFIDPIAELGPHVAPLGIAFYDKDRFPEKYKNSLFIALHGSWNKYNGKSGYKVIFVKLDSAGDYVYQEDFITGWLQNEKDWGRPVSPFIMRDGSMLISDDKYDVIYKIQYKG
;
A
#
# COMPACT_ATOMS: atom_id res chain seq x y z
N MET A 1 -1.83 -12.61 -36.72
CA MET A 1 -0.74 -12.52 -35.74
C MET A 1 0.33 -11.62 -36.37
N GLU A 2 0.17 -10.30 -36.24
CA GLU A 2 1.10 -9.32 -36.79
C GLU A 2 2.11 -8.97 -35.70
N THR A 3 3.36 -9.20 -36.00
CA THR A 3 4.50 -8.79 -35.16
C THR A 3 4.70 -7.29 -35.31
N MET A 4 4.35 -6.52 -34.26
CA MET A 4 4.68 -5.09 -34.18
C MET A 4 6.19 -4.92 -34.00
N ASN A 5 6.86 -4.40 -35.03
CA ASN A 5 8.27 -4.02 -34.98
C ASN A 5 8.41 -2.60 -34.41
N PHE A 6 8.82 -2.51 -33.15
CA PHE A 6 9.22 -1.23 -32.54
C PHE A 6 10.65 -0.88 -32.97
N LYS A 7 10.83 0.23 -33.67
CA LYS A 7 12.15 0.82 -33.96
C LYS A 7 12.43 1.88 -32.88
N TYR A 8 13.13 1.49 -31.83
CA TYR A 8 13.75 2.45 -30.92
C TYR A 8 15.25 2.54 -31.19
N ASN A 9 15.76 3.75 -31.37
CA ASN A 9 17.20 4.02 -31.45
C ASN A 9 17.78 4.00 -30.02
N PHE A 10 18.41 2.90 -29.65
CA PHE A 10 19.13 2.77 -28.38
C PHE A 10 20.48 3.52 -28.45
N VAL A 11 20.66 4.50 -27.56
CA VAL A 11 21.98 4.97 -27.15
C VAL A 11 22.35 4.19 -25.89
N LEU A 12 23.13 3.15 -26.06
CA LEU A 12 23.71 2.34 -24.97
C LEU A 12 24.81 3.15 -24.26
N THR A 13 24.54 3.62 -23.04
CA THR A 13 25.57 4.12 -22.12
C THR A 13 26.06 2.99 -21.22
N PRO A 14 27.38 2.79 -21.04
CA PRO A 14 27.96 1.62 -20.34
C PRO A 14 27.81 1.64 -18.79
N PHE A 15 26.99 2.53 -18.23
CA PHE A 15 26.81 2.66 -16.77
C PHE A 15 25.76 1.69 -16.17
N LEU A 16 24.97 0.99 -16.98
CA LEU A 16 23.89 0.12 -16.51
C LEU A 16 24.35 -1.21 -15.86
N PHE A 17 25.57 -1.66 -16.12
CA PHE A 17 26.03 -2.98 -15.65
C PHE A 17 26.43 -3.02 -14.16
N LEU A 18 26.76 -1.89 -13.53
CA LEU A 18 27.24 -1.89 -12.14
C LEU A 18 26.09 -1.91 -11.13
N SER A 19 24.96 -1.30 -11.45
CA SER A 19 23.77 -1.31 -10.59
C SER A 19 23.07 -2.68 -10.56
N PHE A 20 23.06 -3.40 -11.67
CA PHE A 20 22.50 -4.74 -11.78
C PHE A 20 23.18 -5.75 -10.83
N PHE A 21 24.51 -5.68 -10.67
CA PHE A 21 25.25 -6.58 -9.80
C PHE A 21 25.07 -6.30 -8.30
N ILE A 22 24.82 -5.05 -7.91
CA ILE A 22 24.63 -4.68 -6.50
C ILE A 22 23.21 -5.04 -6.04
N ASN A 23 22.20 -4.86 -6.87
CA ASN A 23 20.82 -5.17 -6.55
C ASN A 23 20.54 -6.68 -6.48
N SER A 24 21.20 -7.52 -7.29
CA SER A 24 21.01 -8.98 -7.22
C SER A 24 21.52 -9.57 -5.91
N GLN A 25 22.56 -8.99 -5.31
CA GLN A 25 23.24 -9.57 -4.14
C GLN A 25 22.40 -9.51 -2.84
N ASN A 26 21.48 -8.56 -2.69
CA ASN A 26 20.64 -8.46 -1.50
C ASN A 26 19.29 -9.17 -1.64
N SER A 27 18.76 -9.34 -2.85
CA SER A 27 17.53 -10.12 -3.07
C SER A 27 17.69 -11.59 -2.67
N ASP A 28 18.92 -12.14 -2.73
CA ASP A 28 19.22 -13.50 -2.27
C ASP A 28 19.07 -13.70 -0.75
N LEU A 29 18.97 -12.60 0.01
CA LEU A 29 18.69 -12.64 1.45
C LEU A 29 17.21 -12.83 1.76
N LEU A 30 16.34 -12.56 0.78
CA LEU A 30 14.90 -12.74 0.95
C LEU A 30 14.56 -14.23 0.98
N LYS A 31 13.60 -14.57 1.84
CA LYS A 31 13.12 -15.94 2.03
C LYS A 31 11.62 -15.97 1.83
N ALA A 32 11.18 -16.88 1.00
CA ALA A 32 9.77 -17.22 0.76
C ALA A 32 9.47 -18.65 1.20
N PRO A 33 8.20 -19.04 1.37
CA PRO A 33 7.81 -20.44 1.54
C PRO A 33 8.24 -21.31 0.36
N GLU A 34 8.33 -22.64 0.61
CA GLU A 34 8.67 -23.61 -0.43
C GLU A 34 7.76 -23.48 -1.67
N GLY A 35 8.36 -23.60 -2.85
CA GLY A 35 7.70 -23.47 -4.15
C GLY A 35 7.55 -22.01 -4.65
N PHE A 36 7.91 -21.01 -3.84
CA PHE A 36 7.91 -19.62 -4.29
C PHE A 36 9.31 -19.17 -4.71
N GLU A 37 9.35 -18.38 -5.78
CA GLU A 37 10.54 -17.69 -6.25
C GLU A 37 10.37 -16.19 -6.13
N ILE A 38 11.47 -15.50 -5.79
CA ILE A 38 11.57 -14.05 -5.70
C ILE A 38 12.55 -13.56 -6.76
N SER A 39 12.13 -12.61 -7.58
CA SER A 39 12.99 -11.92 -8.54
C SER A 39 12.79 -10.40 -8.45
N ILE A 40 13.71 -9.62 -9.00
CA ILE A 40 13.50 -8.18 -9.19
C ILE A 40 12.65 -7.99 -10.44
N PHE A 41 11.52 -7.30 -10.31
CA PHE A 41 10.65 -6.90 -11.42
C PHE A 41 11.09 -5.58 -12.04
N ALA A 42 11.49 -4.62 -11.21
CA ALA A 42 12.01 -3.33 -11.66
C ALA A 42 12.93 -2.74 -10.60
N ASP A 43 13.92 -1.96 -11.03
CA ASP A 43 14.85 -1.25 -10.17
C ASP A 43 15.06 0.22 -10.60
N GLY A 44 15.88 0.96 -9.83
CA GLY A 44 16.16 2.37 -10.10
C GLY A 44 14.90 3.24 -10.05
N LEU A 45 13.98 2.91 -9.14
CA LEU A 45 12.79 3.66 -8.84
C LEU A 45 13.07 4.66 -7.71
N GLU A 46 12.21 5.67 -7.58
CA GLU A 46 12.37 6.73 -6.57
C GLU A 46 11.43 6.48 -5.38
N SER A 47 11.83 5.61 -4.45
CA SER A 47 11.02 5.18 -3.29
C SER A 47 9.62 4.71 -3.68
N PRO A 48 9.50 3.59 -4.43
CA PRO A 48 8.22 3.10 -4.94
C PRO A 48 7.24 2.75 -3.83
N ARG A 49 5.98 3.12 -4.03
CA ARG A 49 4.90 2.95 -3.05
C ARG A 49 3.78 2.08 -3.61
N GLN A 50 2.58 2.62 -3.72
CA GLN A 50 1.42 1.87 -4.22
C GLN A 50 1.62 1.48 -5.68
N ILE A 51 1.12 0.29 -6.03
CA ILE A 51 1.21 -0.32 -7.36
C ILE A 51 -0.21 -0.58 -7.87
N THR A 52 -0.41 -0.40 -9.18
CA THR A 52 -1.62 -0.85 -9.88
C THR A 52 -1.27 -1.36 -11.28
N GLU A 53 -2.15 -2.16 -11.90
CA GLU A 53 -1.95 -2.75 -13.22
C GLU A 53 -3.03 -2.27 -14.19
N THR A 54 -2.64 -1.72 -15.34
CA THR A 54 -3.58 -1.28 -16.38
C THR A 54 -4.08 -2.46 -17.22
N GLN A 55 -5.13 -2.23 -18.02
CA GLN A 55 -5.70 -3.28 -18.88
C GLN A 55 -4.68 -3.84 -19.88
N SER A 56 -3.76 -3.04 -20.39
CA SER A 56 -2.71 -3.47 -21.33
C SER A 56 -1.49 -4.10 -20.65
N GLY A 57 -1.45 -4.17 -19.31
CA GLY A 57 -0.38 -4.82 -18.55
C GLY A 57 0.75 -3.88 -18.13
N PHE A 58 0.59 -2.58 -18.26
CA PHE A 58 1.52 -1.65 -17.63
C PHE A 58 1.35 -1.69 -16.10
N ILE A 59 2.46 -1.79 -15.39
CA ILE A 59 2.50 -1.64 -13.94
C ILE A 59 2.78 -0.18 -13.62
N ILE A 60 1.81 0.49 -13.01
CA ILE A 60 1.95 1.88 -12.58
C ILE A 60 2.37 1.90 -11.13
N VAL A 61 3.35 2.74 -10.81
CA VAL A 61 3.88 2.88 -9.45
C VAL A 61 4.01 4.35 -9.05
N GLY A 62 3.50 4.66 -7.85
CA GLY A 62 3.71 5.94 -7.19
C GLY A 62 5.02 6.01 -6.42
N SER A 63 5.47 7.21 -6.05
CA SER A 63 6.71 7.43 -5.31
C SER A 63 6.55 8.29 -4.07
N LYS A 64 7.40 8.07 -3.05
CA LYS A 64 7.38 8.81 -1.79
C LYS A 64 8.35 9.99 -1.77
N ASN A 65 9.59 9.77 -2.16
CA ASN A 65 10.65 10.78 -2.15
C ASN A 65 10.94 11.32 -3.56
N GLY A 66 10.34 10.71 -4.58
CA GLY A 66 10.38 11.18 -5.95
C GLY A 66 9.22 12.11 -6.27
N ASP A 67 9.31 12.74 -7.42
CA ASP A 67 8.29 13.63 -7.97
C ASP A 67 7.55 13.03 -9.16
N LYS A 68 7.65 11.68 -9.35
CA LYS A 68 7.21 11.00 -10.57
C LYS A 68 6.29 9.83 -10.30
N ILE A 69 5.48 9.54 -11.30
CA ILE A 69 4.77 8.28 -11.47
C ILE A 69 5.36 7.57 -12.68
N PHE A 70 5.69 6.29 -12.53
CA PHE A 70 6.22 5.47 -13.61
C PHE A 70 5.20 4.44 -14.08
N ALA A 71 5.21 4.19 -15.40
CA ALA A 71 4.63 2.99 -16.01
C ALA A 71 5.77 2.06 -16.42
N LEU A 72 5.69 0.82 -15.95
CA LEU A 72 6.67 -0.23 -16.16
C LEU A 72 6.05 -1.33 -17.03
N PHE A 73 6.82 -1.89 -17.95
CA PHE A 73 6.31 -2.95 -18.82
C PHE A 73 7.38 -3.99 -19.11
N ASP A 74 7.06 -5.25 -18.87
CA ASP A 74 7.85 -6.44 -19.18
C ASP A 74 7.46 -6.93 -20.59
N GLY A 75 8.17 -6.41 -21.60
CA GLY A 75 7.80 -6.59 -23.00
C GLY A 75 8.17 -7.95 -23.57
N ASP A 76 9.27 -8.55 -23.12
CA ASP A 76 9.74 -9.86 -23.54
C ASP A 76 9.27 -11.00 -22.61
N ARG A 77 8.62 -10.66 -21.50
CA ARG A 77 8.03 -11.56 -20.50
C ARG A 77 9.04 -12.45 -19.78
N ASP A 78 10.22 -11.92 -19.54
CA ASP A 78 11.25 -12.61 -18.76
C ASP A 78 11.08 -12.43 -17.24
N GLY A 79 10.19 -11.51 -16.82
CA GLY A 79 9.87 -11.20 -15.43
C GLY A 79 10.52 -9.94 -14.92
N TYR A 80 11.24 -9.19 -15.76
CA TYR A 80 11.82 -7.89 -15.50
C TYR A 80 11.22 -6.85 -16.45
N ALA A 81 10.87 -5.68 -15.93
CA ALA A 81 10.29 -4.60 -16.72
C ALA A 81 11.40 -3.71 -17.31
N GLU A 82 11.82 -4.02 -18.53
CA GLU A 82 12.85 -3.27 -19.25
C GLU A 82 12.35 -1.90 -19.77
N ILE A 83 11.04 -1.71 -19.88
CA ILE A 83 10.44 -0.45 -20.32
C ILE A 83 9.97 0.34 -19.09
N LYS A 84 10.51 1.55 -18.92
CA LYS A 84 10.13 2.49 -17.88
C LYS A 84 9.76 3.83 -18.51
N ILE A 85 8.49 4.23 -18.38
CA ILE A 85 7.92 5.47 -18.90
C ILE A 85 7.58 6.38 -17.73
N THR A 86 7.99 7.65 -17.77
CA THR A 86 7.49 8.67 -16.83
C THR A 86 6.10 9.10 -17.27
N VAL A 87 5.08 8.79 -16.46
CA VAL A 87 3.67 9.10 -16.71
C VAL A 87 3.36 10.56 -16.33
N ALA A 88 3.87 10.98 -15.18
CA ALA A 88 3.73 12.31 -14.63
C ALA A 88 4.98 12.69 -13.84
N SER A 89 5.31 13.98 -13.75
CA SER A 89 6.47 14.51 -13.02
C SER A 89 6.22 15.90 -12.46
N GLY A 90 7.06 16.33 -11.51
CA GLY A 90 6.90 17.59 -10.80
C GLY A 90 5.83 17.53 -9.72
N LEU A 91 5.52 16.33 -9.22
CA LEU A 91 4.47 16.04 -8.25
C LEU A 91 5.00 16.08 -6.81
N GLN A 92 4.12 16.33 -5.85
CA GLN A 92 4.46 16.32 -4.42
C GLN A 92 4.05 15.00 -3.76
N ASN A 93 5.02 14.10 -3.52
CA ASN A 93 4.80 12.80 -2.88
C ASN A 93 3.63 12.00 -3.51
N PRO A 94 3.68 11.69 -4.80
CA PRO A 94 2.60 11.00 -5.51
C PRO A 94 2.58 9.50 -5.15
N THR A 95 2.20 9.17 -3.92
CA THR A 95 2.31 7.81 -3.37
C THR A 95 1.17 6.88 -3.75
N GLY A 96 -0.04 7.43 -3.87
CA GLY A 96 -1.26 6.67 -4.17
C GLY A 96 -1.53 6.61 -5.66
N VAL A 97 -1.71 5.40 -6.19
CA VAL A 97 -2.09 5.16 -7.59
C VAL A 97 -3.15 4.05 -7.66
N THR A 98 -4.17 4.22 -8.49
CA THR A 98 -5.16 3.16 -8.74
C THR A 98 -5.72 3.25 -10.16
N TYR A 99 -5.88 2.09 -10.80
CA TYR A 99 -6.48 1.97 -12.13
C TYR A 99 -7.95 1.55 -11.99
N HIS A 100 -8.85 2.30 -12.61
CA HIS A 100 -10.26 1.99 -12.57
C HIS A 100 -10.94 2.34 -13.89
N ASN A 101 -11.64 1.37 -14.50
CA ASN A 101 -12.45 1.56 -15.71
C ASN A 101 -11.73 2.25 -16.89
N GLY A 102 -10.44 1.96 -17.09
CA GLY A 102 -9.65 2.55 -18.18
C GLY A 102 -8.83 3.76 -17.77
N ASP A 103 -9.13 4.37 -16.64
CA ASP A 103 -8.51 5.59 -16.16
C ASP A 103 -7.49 5.31 -15.05
N LEU A 104 -6.42 6.08 -15.00
CA LEU A 104 -5.45 6.10 -13.91
C LEU A 104 -5.74 7.27 -12.99
N TYR A 105 -5.93 6.98 -11.70
CA TYR A 105 -6.04 7.98 -10.64
C TYR A 105 -4.78 7.98 -9.80
N PHE A 106 -4.30 9.16 -9.41
CA PHE A 106 -3.16 9.29 -8.52
C PHE A 106 -3.33 10.46 -7.56
N ALA A 107 -2.73 10.34 -6.37
CA ALA A 107 -2.85 11.36 -5.33
C ALA A 107 -1.52 12.01 -5.01
N GLU A 108 -1.55 13.33 -4.93
CA GLU A 108 -0.66 14.15 -4.11
C GLU A 108 -1.23 14.30 -2.69
N ILE A 109 -0.63 15.14 -1.85
CA ILE A 109 -1.11 15.30 -0.47
C ILE A 109 -2.50 15.92 -0.42
N GLU A 110 -2.76 16.96 -1.23
CA GLU A 110 -3.99 17.77 -1.19
C GLU A 110 -4.99 17.45 -2.29
N GLU A 111 -4.57 16.72 -3.33
CA GLU A 111 -5.29 16.58 -4.58
C GLU A 111 -5.26 15.14 -5.10
N VAL A 112 -6.30 14.77 -5.82
CA VAL A 112 -6.31 13.56 -6.66
C VAL A 112 -6.49 13.96 -8.11
N TRP A 113 -5.68 13.41 -8.97
CA TRP A 113 -5.63 13.64 -10.40
C TRP A 113 -6.08 12.40 -11.17
N VAL A 114 -6.49 12.59 -12.40
CA VAL A 114 -6.88 11.49 -13.29
C VAL A 114 -6.26 11.66 -14.68
N ILE A 115 -5.83 10.54 -15.24
CA ILE A 115 -5.46 10.40 -16.64
C ILE A 115 -6.48 9.47 -17.29
N LYS A 116 -7.29 10.03 -18.19
CA LYS A 116 -8.32 9.27 -18.90
C LYS A 116 -7.72 8.36 -19.95
N ASP A 117 -8.32 7.15 -20.13
CA ASP A 117 -7.89 6.19 -21.15
C ASP A 117 -6.35 5.96 -21.12
N ILE A 118 -5.77 5.72 -19.94
CA ILE A 118 -4.31 5.66 -19.74
C ILE A 118 -3.63 4.68 -20.69
N ASP A 119 -4.19 3.51 -20.93
CA ASP A 119 -3.61 2.52 -21.85
C ASP A 119 -3.45 3.08 -23.26
N LYS A 120 -4.45 3.80 -23.76
CA LYS A 120 -4.42 4.44 -25.07
C LYS A 120 -3.35 5.53 -25.13
N GLN A 121 -3.20 6.30 -24.05
CA GLN A 121 -2.19 7.36 -23.99
C GLN A 121 -0.78 6.78 -23.92
N LEU A 122 -0.54 5.71 -23.15
CA LEU A 122 0.77 5.04 -23.07
C LEU A 122 1.17 4.33 -24.38
N LEU A 123 0.19 3.83 -25.14
CA LEU A 123 0.43 3.13 -26.40
C LEU A 123 0.51 4.08 -27.62
N SER A 124 0.23 5.37 -27.43
CA SER A 124 0.28 6.35 -28.51
C SER A 124 1.60 7.11 -28.52
N ASP A 125 2.04 7.55 -29.72
CA ASP A 125 3.20 8.43 -29.88
C ASP A 125 2.88 9.90 -29.55
N SER A 126 1.77 10.18 -28.86
CA SER A 126 1.19 11.53 -28.69
C SER A 126 1.85 12.41 -27.62
N GLY A 127 2.98 11.97 -27.03
CA GLY A 127 3.68 12.74 -26.00
C GLY A 127 3.19 12.45 -24.58
N ASN A 128 3.32 13.42 -23.66
CA ASN A 128 2.95 13.24 -22.25
C ASN A 128 1.43 13.08 -22.10
N PRO A 129 0.96 12.18 -21.19
CA PRO A 129 -0.45 12.01 -20.89
C PRO A 129 -1.13 13.31 -20.41
N SER A 130 -2.40 13.50 -20.78
CA SER A 130 -3.22 14.62 -20.30
C SER A 130 -3.70 14.35 -18.88
N ILE A 131 -3.34 15.24 -17.95
CA ILE A 131 -3.67 15.13 -16.52
C ILE A 131 -4.80 16.12 -16.21
N GLU A 132 -5.85 15.64 -15.54
CA GLU A 132 -7.00 16.42 -15.11
C GLU A 132 -7.17 16.34 -13.60
N LEU A 133 -7.58 17.43 -12.95
CA LEU A 133 -7.93 17.43 -11.54
C LEU A 133 -9.23 16.62 -11.34
N TYR A 134 -9.18 15.59 -10.48
CA TYR A 134 -10.34 14.78 -10.14
C TYR A 134 -11.04 15.27 -8.87
N MET A 135 -10.25 15.57 -7.82
CA MET A 135 -10.73 16.18 -6.58
C MET A 135 -9.61 16.95 -5.88
N ASP A 136 -10.00 17.96 -5.11
CA ASP A 136 -9.14 18.77 -4.26
C ASP A 136 -9.65 18.82 -2.80
N GLY A 137 -8.99 19.60 -1.97
CA GLY A 137 -9.43 19.88 -0.60
C GLY A 137 -9.13 18.78 0.41
N LEU A 138 -8.20 17.86 0.12
CA LEU A 138 -7.62 17.00 1.14
C LEU A 138 -6.76 17.85 2.10
N PRO A 139 -6.58 17.42 3.38
CA PRO A 139 -5.69 18.12 4.30
C PRO A 139 -4.25 18.23 3.79
N SER A 140 -3.61 19.39 4.01
CA SER A 140 -2.26 19.71 3.52
C SER A 140 -1.13 19.24 4.43
N GLU A 141 -1.45 18.73 5.61
CA GLU A 141 -0.47 18.26 6.59
C GLU A 141 0.34 17.10 6.04
N THR A 142 1.67 17.23 6.13
CA THR A 142 2.61 16.22 5.62
C THR A 142 2.80 15.04 6.58
N TRP A 143 2.55 15.25 7.88
CA TRP A 143 2.58 14.16 8.87
C TRP A 143 1.40 13.22 8.61
N HIS A 144 1.67 11.94 8.33
CA HIS A 144 0.71 10.96 7.83
C HIS A 144 -0.06 11.43 6.57
N GLY A 145 0.53 12.36 5.81
CA GLY A 145 -0.09 12.97 4.63
C GLY A 145 0.01 12.15 3.35
N LEU A 146 0.79 11.05 3.35
CA LEU A 146 0.91 10.17 2.18
C LEU A 146 -0.43 9.45 1.92
N ARG A 147 -0.95 9.60 0.69
CA ARG A 147 -2.25 9.04 0.33
C ARG A 147 -2.12 7.63 -0.22
N HIS A 148 -3.13 6.83 0.06
CA HIS A 148 -3.41 5.55 -0.58
C HIS A 148 -4.78 5.63 -1.23
N LEU A 149 -4.94 5.08 -2.41
CA LEU A 149 -6.18 5.14 -3.18
C LEU A 149 -6.64 3.73 -3.54
N ASN A 150 -7.94 3.47 -3.43
CA ASN A 150 -8.50 2.29 -4.06
C ASN A 150 -10.00 2.51 -4.35
N PHE A 151 -10.52 1.90 -5.43
CA PHE A 151 -11.94 1.93 -5.72
C PHE A 151 -12.66 0.77 -5.02
N GLY A 152 -13.76 1.09 -4.36
CA GLY A 152 -14.63 0.09 -3.75
C GLY A 152 -15.51 -0.66 -4.75
N PRO A 153 -16.16 -1.75 -4.29
CA PRO A 153 -17.14 -2.48 -5.10
C PRO A 153 -18.35 -1.63 -5.53
N ASP A 154 -18.55 -0.50 -4.87
CA ASP A 154 -19.56 0.53 -5.16
C ASP A 154 -19.11 1.56 -6.20
N ASN A 155 -17.90 1.39 -6.78
CA ASN A 155 -17.25 2.31 -7.72
C ASN A 155 -16.95 3.71 -7.15
N ASN A 156 -16.95 3.90 -5.84
CA ASN A 156 -16.45 5.11 -5.22
C ASN A 156 -14.96 4.99 -4.92
N LEU A 157 -14.24 6.11 -4.99
CA LEU A 157 -12.84 6.18 -4.59
C LEU A 157 -12.74 6.29 -3.07
N TYR A 158 -11.95 5.41 -2.43
CA TYR A 158 -11.71 5.43 -0.99
C TYR A 158 -10.31 5.95 -0.68
N ILE A 159 -10.22 6.81 0.35
CA ILE A 159 -9.00 7.50 0.74
C ILE A 159 -8.88 7.50 2.26
N PRO A 160 -7.89 6.80 2.84
CA PRO A 160 -7.51 6.97 4.25
C PRO A 160 -6.83 8.33 4.44
N ILE A 161 -7.16 9.01 5.54
CA ILE A 161 -6.55 10.28 5.95
C ILE A 161 -6.06 10.13 7.39
N GLY A 162 -4.75 9.98 7.55
CA GLY A 162 -4.11 9.82 8.86
C GLY A 162 -4.12 11.11 9.67
N VAL A 163 -3.85 10.99 10.97
CA VAL A 163 -3.83 12.12 11.90
C VAL A 163 -2.66 13.06 11.64
N PRO A 164 -2.77 14.38 11.94
CA PRO A 164 -1.70 15.34 11.74
C PRO A 164 -0.64 15.33 12.86
N CYS A 165 -0.66 14.34 13.74
CA CYS A 165 0.13 14.26 14.96
C CYS A 165 0.45 12.81 15.35
N ASN A 166 1.20 12.59 16.45
CA ASN A 166 1.31 11.25 17.04
C ASN A 166 0.03 10.83 17.75
N ASN A 167 -0.49 11.69 18.63
CA ASN A 167 -1.74 11.49 19.36
C ASN A 167 -2.36 12.84 19.72
N CYS A 168 -3.57 13.14 19.24
CA CYS A 168 -4.23 14.43 19.43
C CYS A 168 -5.75 14.31 19.30
N LEU A 169 -6.47 15.30 19.82
CA LEU A 169 -7.94 15.33 19.83
C LEU A 169 -8.56 16.04 18.63
N GLU A 170 -7.81 16.82 17.88
CA GLU A 170 -8.30 17.64 16.77
C GLU A 170 -9.18 16.87 15.78
N PRO A 171 -8.83 15.60 15.41
CA PRO A 171 -9.70 14.81 14.53
C PRO A 171 -11.09 14.58 15.07
N GLN A 172 -11.25 14.56 16.39
CA GLN A 172 -12.56 14.34 17.03
C GLN A 172 -13.29 15.64 17.36
N THR A 173 -12.59 16.78 17.44
CA THR A 173 -13.14 18.06 17.92
C THR A 173 -13.20 19.15 16.85
N GLU A 174 -12.25 19.19 15.91
CA GLU A 174 -12.08 20.31 14.98
C GLU A 174 -12.22 19.87 13.51
N ASP A 175 -11.32 19.04 13.00
CA ASP A 175 -11.32 18.60 11.61
C ASP A 175 -11.51 17.08 11.48
N LYS A 176 -12.73 16.67 11.23
CA LYS A 176 -13.14 15.27 11.09
C LYS A 176 -12.69 14.60 9.80
N ARG A 177 -11.94 15.28 8.94
CA ARG A 177 -11.31 14.64 7.78
C ARG A 177 -10.15 13.74 8.22
N PHE A 178 -9.47 14.10 9.34
CA PHE A 178 -8.39 13.29 9.90
C PHE A 178 -8.88 12.06 10.68
N ALA A 179 -7.96 11.14 10.91
CA ALA A 179 -8.22 9.88 11.65
C ALA A 179 -9.39 9.07 11.09
N ALA A 180 -9.49 8.99 9.78
CA ALA A 180 -10.67 8.40 9.14
C ALA A 180 -10.36 7.79 7.76
N ILE A 181 -11.24 6.92 7.31
CA ILE A 181 -11.31 6.50 5.90
C ILE A 181 -12.55 7.15 5.30
N HIS A 182 -12.37 7.77 4.15
CA HIS A 182 -13.44 8.42 3.40
C HIS A 182 -13.66 7.74 2.07
N LYS A 183 -14.89 7.80 1.56
CA LYS A 183 -15.20 7.58 0.15
C LYS A 183 -15.54 8.92 -0.51
N TYR A 184 -15.15 9.08 -1.77
CA TYR A 184 -15.53 10.23 -2.60
C TYR A 184 -16.78 9.88 -3.38
N GLU A 185 -17.91 10.40 -2.92
CA GLU A 185 -19.24 10.10 -3.46
C GLU A 185 -19.97 11.41 -3.82
N ASN A 186 -20.46 11.51 -5.08
CA ASN A 186 -21.21 12.68 -5.57
C ASN A 186 -20.50 14.03 -5.32
N GLY A 187 -19.17 14.06 -5.52
CA GLY A 187 -18.36 15.27 -5.35
C GLY A 187 -18.06 15.66 -3.90
N LYS A 188 -18.22 14.74 -2.96
CA LYS A 188 -17.98 14.96 -1.51
C LYS A 188 -17.21 13.83 -0.87
N LEU A 189 -16.38 14.16 0.11
CA LEU A 189 -15.82 13.20 1.04
C LEU A 189 -16.88 12.79 2.07
N VAL A 190 -17.18 11.49 2.12
CA VAL A 190 -18.09 10.87 3.08
C VAL A 190 -17.27 9.94 3.97
N MET A 191 -17.26 10.19 5.27
CA MET A 191 -16.57 9.35 6.24
C MET A 191 -17.26 7.98 6.35
N VAL A 192 -16.48 6.90 6.19
CA VAL A 192 -16.98 5.52 6.33
C VAL A 192 -16.41 4.81 7.55
N ALA A 193 -15.18 5.17 7.99
CA ALA A 193 -14.59 4.67 9.24
C ALA A 193 -13.96 5.84 9.99
N ASP A 194 -14.23 5.94 11.29
CA ASP A 194 -13.75 7.01 12.17
C ASP A 194 -12.84 6.44 13.27
N GLY A 195 -11.97 7.27 13.82
CA GLY A 195 -11.03 6.83 14.84
C GLY A 195 -9.95 5.87 14.33
N VAL A 196 -9.58 5.98 13.07
CA VAL A 196 -8.48 5.25 12.41
C VAL A 196 -7.24 6.13 12.39
N ARG A 197 -6.21 5.79 13.17
CA ARG A 197 -5.06 6.67 13.38
C ARG A 197 -4.27 6.97 12.10
N ASN A 198 -3.84 5.96 11.39
CA ASN A 198 -3.06 6.09 10.16
C ASN A 198 -3.09 4.81 9.33
N SER A 199 -4.14 4.64 8.55
CA SER A 199 -4.24 3.55 7.58
C SER A 199 -3.48 3.92 6.30
N VAL A 200 -2.68 2.97 5.79
CA VAL A 200 -1.90 3.12 4.54
C VAL A 200 -2.21 1.98 3.56
N GLY A 201 -3.04 1.04 3.94
CA GLY A 201 -3.48 -0.07 3.08
C GLY A 201 -4.94 -0.38 3.29
N ILE A 202 -5.70 -0.35 2.20
CA ILE A 202 -7.12 -0.73 2.17
C ILE A 202 -7.36 -1.69 1.02
N ASP A 203 -8.18 -2.72 1.25
CA ASP A 203 -8.62 -3.63 0.19
C ASP A 203 -9.93 -4.32 0.59
N TRP A 204 -10.63 -4.92 -0.38
CA TRP A 204 -11.92 -5.57 -0.16
C TRP A 204 -11.81 -7.09 -0.25
N HIS A 205 -12.40 -7.75 0.74
CA HIS A 205 -12.49 -9.20 0.71
C HIS A 205 -13.22 -9.68 -0.57
N PRO A 206 -12.62 -10.59 -1.36
CA PRO A 206 -13.14 -10.96 -2.69
C PRO A 206 -14.57 -11.51 -2.70
N VAL A 207 -14.99 -12.15 -1.60
CA VAL A 207 -16.31 -12.78 -1.46
C VAL A 207 -17.30 -11.90 -0.72
N THR A 208 -16.95 -11.48 0.51
CA THR A 208 -17.87 -10.72 1.40
C THR A 208 -18.02 -9.26 1.01
N LYS A 209 -17.07 -8.73 0.21
CA LYS A 209 -17.01 -7.32 -0.22
C LYS A 209 -16.84 -6.33 0.94
N LYS A 210 -16.53 -6.79 2.14
CA LYS A 210 -16.18 -5.93 3.28
C LYS A 210 -14.83 -5.27 3.05
N LEU A 211 -14.69 -4.03 3.49
CA LEU A 211 -13.45 -3.27 3.48
C LEU A 211 -12.57 -3.71 4.65
N TYR A 212 -11.32 -4.09 4.36
CA TYR A 212 -10.26 -4.33 5.35
C TYR A 212 -9.22 -3.23 5.23
N PHE A 213 -8.59 -2.91 6.37
CA PHE A 213 -7.55 -1.89 6.39
C PHE A 213 -6.52 -2.13 7.50
N SER A 214 -5.28 -1.76 7.21
CA SER A 214 -4.21 -1.71 8.21
C SER A 214 -4.28 -0.40 9.00
N ASP A 215 -3.92 -0.40 10.29
CA ASP A 215 -3.77 0.85 11.05
C ASP A 215 -2.48 0.83 11.90
N ASN A 216 -1.74 1.95 11.82
CA ASN A 216 -0.50 2.16 12.54
C ASN A 216 -0.77 2.68 13.95
N GLY A 217 -0.38 1.92 14.98
CA GLY A 217 -0.49 2.32 16.38
C GLY A 217 0.33 3.59 16.71
N ARG A 218 -0.06 4.30 17.81
CA ARG A 218 0.67 5.49 18.25
C ARG A 218 2.08 5.15 18.76
N ASP A 219 2.99 6.10 18.64
CA ASP A 219 4.35 6.01 19.16
C ASP A 219 4.41 6.36 20.67
N TRP A 220 5.51 5.98 21.32
CA TRP A 220 5.92 6.40 22.66
C TRP A 220 5.08 5.81 23.82
N LEU A 221 4.50 4.62 23.66
CA LEU A 221 3.95 3.81 24.74
C LEU A 221 4.84 2.63 25.15
N GLY A 222 6.13 2.67 24.75
CA GLY A 222 7.12 1.64 25.00
C GLY A 222 7.29 0.67 23.83
N ASP A 223 8.28 -0.22 23.91
CA ASP A 223 8.68 -1.12 22.81
C ASP A 223 7.64 -2.19 22.46
N ASN A 224 6.75 -2.51 23.40
CA ASN A 224 5.82 -3.61 23.29
C ASN A 224 4.34 -3.16 23.22
N SER A 225 4.06 -1.86 23.06
CA SER A 225 2.70 -1.32 23.06
C SER A 225 2.62 0.01 22.30
N PRO A 226 1.48 0.30 21.65
CA PRO A 226 0.40 -0.63 21.33
C PRO A 226 0.76 -1.52 20.13
N SER A 227 -0.01 -2.57 19.90
CA SER A 227 0.03 -3.30 18.64
C SER A 227 -0.50 -2.42 17.50
N CYS A 228 0.03 -2.57 16.29
CA CYS A 228 -0.63 -2.14 15.07
C CYS A 228 -1.75 -3.13 14.72
N GLU A 229 -2.65 -2.73 13.83
CA GLU A 229 -3.96 -3.37 13.68
C GLU A 229 -4.27 -3.78 12.24
N LEU A 230 -5.02 -4.88 12.11
CA LEU A 230 -5.86 -5.18 10.96
C LEU A 230 -7.31 -5.04 11.38
N ASN A 231 -8.04 -4.21 10.67
CA ASN A 231 -9.43 -3.88 10.92
C ASN A 231 -10.34 -4.30 9.76
N VAL A 232 -11.63 -4.49 10.05
CA VAL A 232 -12.70 -4.70 9.06
C VAL A 232 -13.85 -3.73 9.31
N LEU A 233 -14.35 -3.13 8.24
CA LEU A 233 -15.51 -2.26 8.28
C LEU A 233 -16.77 -3.07 8.00
N ASP A 234 -17.57 -3.33 9.05
CA ASP A 234 -18.87 -3.99 8.93
C ASP A 234 -20.00 -2.99 8.63
N ASN A 235 -19.93 -1.79 9.23
CA ASN A 235 -20.92 -0.75 9.05
C ASN A 235 -20.25 0.61 8.84
N GLU A 236 -20.70 1.37 7.86
CA GLU A 236 -20.22 2.74 7.66
C GLU A 236 -20.49 3.60 8.89
N GLY A 237 -19.51 4.43 9.26
CA GLY A 237 -19.54 5.27 10.45
C GLY A 237 -19.05 4.60 11.73
N SER A 238 -18.60 3.33 11.69
CA SER A 238 -17.96 2.64 12.82
C SER A 238 -16.75 3.40 13.34
N PHE A 239 -16.52 3.31 14.67
CA PHE A 239 -15.45 4.01 15.37
C PHE A 239 -14.38 3.04 15.89
N PHE A 240 -13.13 3.21 15.44
CA PHE A 240 -12.01 2.29 15.69
C PHE A 240 -11.09 2.71 16.85
N GLY A 241 -11.51 3.64 17.68
CA GLY A 241 -10.95 3.90 19.01
C GLY A 241 -10.02 5.10 19.15
N TYR A 242 -9.28 5.50 18.11
CA TYR A 242 -8.34 6.62 18.20
C TYR A 242 -9.05 7.95 18.51
N PRO A 243 -8.57 8.80 19.41
CA PRO A 243 -7.31 8.71 20.16
C PRO A 243 -7.44 8.10 21.57
N TYR A 244 -8.55 7.51 21.91
CA TYR A 244 -8.91 7.12 23.28
C TYR A 244 -8.45 5.70 23.66
N LYS A 245 -8.43 4.81 22.69
CA LYS A 245 -8.09 3.40 22.82
C LYS A 245 -7.28 2.96 21.60
N HIS A 246 -6.30 2.08 21.79
CA HIS A 246 -5.44 1.51 20.78
C HIS A 246 -5.45 0.00 20.90
N ALA A 247 -5.37 -0.72 19.79
CA ALA A 247 -5.48 -2.17 19.76
C ALA A 247 -6.71 -2.67 20.53
N LYS A 248 -6.70 -3.89 21.07
CA LYS A 248 -7.84 -4.44 21.80
C LYS A 248 -8.02 -3.83 23.18
N ASP A 249 -6.91 -3.66 23.92
CA ASP A 249 -6.97 -3.43 25.37
C ASP A 249 -6.17 -2.21 25.86
N VAL A 250 -5.53 -1.45 24.99
CA VAL A 250 -4.66 -0.34 25.39
C VAL A 250 -5.47 0.95 25.49
N ILE A 251 -5.85 1.31 26.71
CA ILE A 251 -6.47 2.61 27.00
C ILE A 251 -5.38 3.68 26.92
N ASP A 252 -5.65 4.75 26.16
CA ASP A 252 -4.69 5.85 26.03
C ASP A 252 -4.48 6.58 27.37
N PRO A 253 -3.22 6.75 27.83
CA PRO A 253 -2.95 7.36 29.12
C PRO A 253 -3.30 8.85 29.19
N GLU A 254 -3.39 9.53 28.05
CA GLU A 254 -3.71 10.96 27.97
C GLU A 254 -5.20 11.18 27.77
N PHE A 255 -5.80 10.54 26.78
CA PHE A 255 -7.19 10.77 26.35
C PHE A 255 -8.17 9.68 26.79
N GLY A 256 -7.72 8.52 27.23
CA GLY A 256 -8.59 7.42 27.66
C GLY A 256 -9.56 7.79 28.77
N LYS A 257 -9.22 8.74 29.64
CA LYS A 257 -10.11 9.30 30.65
C LYS A 257 -11.39 9.95 30.09
N LEU A 258 -11.39 10.28 28.80
CA LEU A 258 -12.54 10.88 28.10
C LEU A 258 -13.52 9.84 27.55
N ILE A 259 -13.18 8.55 27.56
CA ILE A 259 -14.04 7.46 27.05
C ILE A 259 -15.48 7.55 27.57
N PRO A 260 -15.75 7.83 28.88
CA PRO A 260 -17.13 7.95 29.36
C PRO A 260 -17.94 9.06 28.71
N THR A 261 -17.30 10.03 28.06
CA THR A 261 -17.95 11.14 27.34
C THR A 261 -18.12 10.86 25.84
N VAL A 262 -17.52 9.77 25.34
CA VAL A 262 -17.59 9.38 23.94
C VAL A 262 -18.84 8.53 23.73
N ASN A 263 -19.81 9.09 23.01
CA ASN A 263 -21.06 8.37 22.70
C ASN A 263 -20.91 7.58 21.38
N LYS A 264 -19.96 6.63 21.36
CA LYS A 264 -19.67 5.74 20.22
C LYS A 264 -19.32 4.35 20.75
N GLU A 265 -19.68 3.33 20.00
CA GLU A 265 -19.18 1.98 20.19
C GLU A 265 -17.76 1.89 19.64
N PHE A 266 -16.84 1.28 20.40
CA PHE A 266 -15.46 1.09 20.02
C PHE A 266 -15.32 -0.28 19.36
N ILE A 267 -14.95 -0.30 18.08
CA ILE A 267 -14.72 -1.54 17.33
C ILE A 267 -13.28 -1.99 17.56
N ASP A 268 -13.13 -3.23 18.00
CA ASP A 268 -11.83 -3.85 18.18
C ASP A 268 -11.24 -4.37 16.85
N PRO A 269 -9.91 -4.34 16.67
CA PRO A 269 -9.28 -4.93 15.50
C PRO A 269 -9.55 -6.45 15.44
N ILE A 270 -9.68 -6.97 14.22
CA ILE A 270 -9.80 -8.42 14.02
C ILE A 270 -8.50 -9.15 14.30
N ALA A 271 -7.34 -8.47 14.08
CA ALA A 271 -6.03 -9.02 14.39
C ALA A 271 -5.08 -7.93 14.88
N GLU A 272 -4.25 -8.28 15.86
CA GLU A 272 -3.10 -7.50 16.31
C GLU A 272 -1.85 -7.94 15.55
N LEU A 273 -1.20 -7.00 14.86
CA LEU A 273 -0.07 -7.27 13.98
C LEU A 273 1.29 -7.17 14.67
N GLY A 274 1.27 -6.73 15.93
CA GLY A 274 2.45 -6.47 16.76
C GLY A 274 2.81 -4.98 16.84
N PRO A 275 3.58 -4.60 17.88
CA PRO A 275 3.96 -3.20 18.12
C PRO A 275 5.04 -2.74 17.14
N HIS A 276 4.92 -1.48 16.69
CA HIS A 276 5.89 -0.78 15.84
C HIS A 276 6.20 -1.43 14.50
N VAL A 277 5.40 -2.38 14.02
CA VAL A 277 5.67 -3.09 12.75
C VAL A 277 5.40 -2.23 11.52
N ALA A 278 4.69 -1.12 11.67
CA ALA A 278 4.29 -0.20 10.60
C ALA A 278 3.62 -0.93 9.42
N PRO A 279 2.40 -1.48 9.60
CA PRO A 279 1.67 -2.12 8.51
C PRO A 279 1.27 -1.06 7.48
N LEU A 280 1.63 -1.30 6.23
CA LEU A 280 1.32 -0.42 5.12
C LEU A 280 0.32 -1.10 4.17
N GLY A 281 0.70 -1.33 2.90
CA GLY A 281 -0.18 -1.93 1.91
C GLY A 281 -0.68 -3.31 2.30
N ILE A 282 -1.91 -3.59 1.91
CA ILE A 282 -2.56 -4.89 2.04
C ILE A 282 -3.09 -5.33 0.68
N ALA A 283 -3.17 -6.63 0.42
CA ALA A 283 -3.75 -7.16 -0.80
C ALA A 283 -4.42 -8.52 -0.56
N PHE A 284 -5.67 -8.66 -0.94
CA PHE A 284 -6.35 -9.95 -0.99
C PHE A 284 -5.88 -10.78 -2.17
N TYR A 285 -5.68 -12.08 -1.96
CA TYR A 285 -5.35 -13.00 -3.01
C TYR A 285 -6.62 -13.69 -3.55
N ASP A 286 -7.05 -13.32 -4.75
CA ASP A 286 -8.26 -13.82 -5.41
C ASP A 286 -7.97 -14.75 -6.62
N LYS A 287 -6.69 -15.07 -6.88
CA LYS A 287 -6.23 -15.84 -8.01
C LYS A 287 -6.02 -17.34 -7.66
N ASP A 288 -5.69 -18.13 -8.67
CA ASP A 288 -5.53 -19.58 -8.55
C ASP A 288 -4.07 -20.05 -8.74
N ARG A 289 -3.12 -19.10 -8.87
CA ARG A 289 -1.70 -19.45 -9.11
C ARG A 289 -0.96 -19.88 -7.84
N PHE A 290 -1.25 -19.23 -6.70
CA PHE A 290 -0.70 -19.65 -5.41
C PHE A 290 -1.51 -20.84 -4.86
N PRO A 291 -0.91 -21.64 -3.95
CA PRO A 291 -1.64 -22.71 -3.27
C PRO A 291 -2.96 -22.27 -2.65
N GLU A 292 -3.94 -23.16 -2.60
CA GLU A 292 -5.33 -22.92 -2.16
C GLU A 292 -5.41 -22.26 -0.77
N LYS A 293 -4.44 -22.52 0.12
CA LYS A 293 -4.43 -21.90 1.47
C LYS A 293 -4.42 -20.39 1.45
N TYR A 294 -3.89 -19.76 0.36
CA TYR A 294 -3.79 -18.30 0.22
C TYR A 294 -5.06 -17.66 -0.32
N LYS A 295 -5.93 -18.44 -0.96
CA LYS A 295 -7.13 -17.91 -1.62
C LYS A 295 -8.07 -17.24 -0.62
N ASN A 296 -8.65 -16.09 -1.03
CA ASN A 296 -9.55 -15.25 -0.22
C ASN A 296 -8.98 -14.86 1.15
N SER A 297 -7.67 -14.77 1.25
CA SER A 297 -6.93 -14.34 2.42
C SER A 297 -5.95 -13.25 2.01
N LEU A 298 -5.26 -12.65 2.96
CA LEU A 298 -4.66 -11.34 2.72
C LEU A 298 -3.16 -11.34 3.05
N PHE A 299 -2.41 -10.55 2.30
CA PHE A 299 -1.01 -10.23 2.54
C PHE A 299 -0.88 -8.80 3.05
N ILE A 300 0.00 -8.60 4.04
CA ILE A 300 0.27 -7.28 4.63
C ILE A 300 1.77 -7.02 4.63
N ALA A 301 2.20 -5.88 4.11
CA ALA A 301 3.57 -5.42 4.24
C ALA A 301 3.77 -4.75 5.61
N LEU A 302 4.68 -5.29 6.40
CA LEU A 302 5.14 -4.71 7.65
C LEU A 302 6.45 -3.98 7.39
N HIS A 303 6.37 -2.67 7.17
CA HIS A 303 7.46 -1.80 6.73
C HIS A 303 8.62 -1.73 7.73
N GLY A 304 8.31 -1.86 9.01
CA GLY A 304 9.29 -1.97 10.09
C GLY A 304 9.43 -0.75 10.96
N SER A 305 9.89 -1.00 12.17
CA SER A 305 10.01 -0.01 13.25
C SER A 305 11.07 1.04 12.98
N TRP A 306 10.86 2.25 13.52
CA TRP A 306 11.84 3.33 13.53
C TRP A 306 12.15 3.84 14.95
N ASN A 307 11.24 3.64 15.91
CA ASN A 307 11.25 4.21 17.27
C ASN A 307 11.29 3.15 18.39
N LYS A 308 11.75 1.93 18.09
CA LYS A 308 11.89 0.85 19.06
C LYS A 308 13.31 0.81 19.61
N TYR A 309 13.46 0.76 20.94
CA TYR A 309 14.75 0.78 21.61
C TYR A 309 15.45 -0.57 21.66
N ASN A 310 14.69 -1.67 21.86
CA ASN A 310 15.23 -3.01 22.02
C ASN A 310 14.82 -3.88 20.83
N GLY A 311 15.73 -3.99 19.86
CA GLY A 311 15.52 -4.75 18.64
C GLY A 311 14.53 -4.05 17.67
N LYS A 312 14.50 -4.53 16.45
CA LYS A 312 13.59 -4.06 15.41
C LYS A 312 12.44 -5.03 15.21
N SER A 313 11.29 -4.54 14.71
CA SER A 313 10.11 -5.33 14.38
C SER A 313 9.56 -4.98 13.00
N GLY A 314 8.85 -5.90 12.36
CA GLY A 314 8.39 -5.75 10.98
C GLY A 314 9.44 -6.17 9.96
N TYR A 315 9.65 -5.40 8.89
CA TYR A 315 10.58 -5.67 7.78
C TYR A 315 10.30 -7.01 7.10
N LYS A 316 9.03 -7.27 6.83
CA LYS A 316 8.57 -8.52 6.22
C LYS A 316 7.17 -8.35 5.60
N VAL A 317 6.78 -9.29 4.78
CA VAL A 317 5.38 -9.45 4.38
C VAL A 317 4.83 -10.65 5.13
N ILE A 318 3.67 -10.48 5.75
CA ILE A 318 2.95 -11.55 6.42
C ILE A 318 1.75 -11.99 5.58
N PHE A 319 1.34 -13.21 5.80
CA PHE A 319 0.08 -13.77 5.35
C PHE A 319 -0.90 -13.83 6.52
N VAL A 320 -2.11 -13.37 6.32
CA VAL A 320 -3.20 -13.45 7.29
C VAL A 320 -4.28 -14.34 6.73
N LYS A 321 -4.49 -15.48 7.37
CA LYS A 321 -5.56 -16.43 7.01
C LYS A 321 -6.88 -15.95 7.58
N LEU A 322 -7.86 -15.87 6.69
CA LEU A 322 -9.26 -15.65 7.04
C LEU A 322 -10.08 -16.91 6.72
N ASP A 323 -11.18 -17.08 7.42
CA ASP A 323 -12.17 -18.12 7.09
C ASP A 323 -13.14 -17.65 5.98
N SER A 324 -14.14 -18.45 5.67
CA SER A 324 -15.10 -18.13 4.61
C SER A 324 -16.04 -16.95 4.92
N ALA A 325 -16.16 -16.57 6.19
CA ALA A 325 -16.93 -15.40 6.63
C ALA A 325 -16.06 -14.12 6.60
N GLY A 326 -14.75 -14.27 6.47
CA GLY A 326 -13.78 -13.20 6.55
C GLY A 326 -13.20 -12.98 7.94
N ASP A 327 -13.47 -13.88 8.88
CA ASP A 327 -12.95 -13.77 10.24
C ASP A 327 -11.49 -14.23 10.32
N TYR A 328 -10.71 -13.61 11.20
CA TYR A 328 -9.31 -13.94 11.42
C TYR A 328 -9.13 -15.35 11.98
N VAL A 329 -8.22 -16.13 11.39
CA VAL A 329 -7.86 -17.47 11.85
C VAL A 329 -6.44 -17.49 12.44
N TYR A 330 -5.44 -17.09 11.65
CA TYR A 330 -4.04 -16.99 12.08
C TYR A 330 -3.25 -16.06 11.14
N GLN A 331 -2.03 -15.73 11.56
CA GLN A 331 -1.06 -15.04 10.69
C GLN A 331 0.28 -15.75 10.73
N GLU A 332 1.02 -15.69 9.63
CA GLU A 332 2.37 -16.27 9.50
C GLU A 332 3.28 -15.39 8.63
N ASP A 333 4.58 -15.54 8.78
CA ASP A 333 5.55 -14.88 7.91
C ASP A 333 5.44 -15.44 6.48
N PHE A 334 5.41 -14.56 5.48
CA PHE A 334 5.38 -14.95 4.07
C PHE A 334 6.71 -14.63 3.38
N ILE A 335 7.14 -13.37 3.34
CA ILE A 335 8.47 -13.00 2.84
C ILE A 335 9.23 -12.31 3.97
N THR A 336 10.44 -12.79 4.24
CA THR A 336 11.35 -12.25 5.25
C THR A 336 12.72 -11.99 4.65
N GLY A 337 13.62 -11.32 5.41
CA GLY A 337 15.01 -11.17 5.01
C GLY A 337 15.48 -9.74 4.82
N TRP A 338 14.58 -8.74 4.78
CA TRP A 338 14.96 -7.32 4.71
C TRP A 338 15.71 -6.80 5.94
N LEU A 339 15.57 -7.50 7.06
CA LEU A 339 16.30 -7.22 8.29
C LEU A 339 17.34 -8.32 8.55
N GLN A 340 18.62 -7.93 8.66
CA GLN A 340 19.75 -8.82 8.93
C GLN A 340 20.56 -8.26 10.10
N ASN A 341 20.65 -9.00 11.22
CA ASN A 341 21.41 -8.57 12.39
C ASN A 341 21.09 -7.13 12.84
N GLU A 342 19.80 -6.82 13.00
CA GLU A 342 19.27 -5.48 13.36
C GLU A 342 19.57 -4.35 12.35
N LYS A 343 20.04 -4.69 11.14
CA LYS A 343 20.24 -3.75 10.04
C LYS A 343 19.28 -4.04 8.92
N ASP A 344 18.42 -3.07 8.63
CA ASP A 344 17.49 -3.12 7.51
C ASP A 344 18.18 -2.61 6.23
N TRP A 345 18.18 -3.43 5.20
CA TRP A 345 18.69 -3.07 3.89
C TRP A 345 17.56 -2.69 2.91
N GLY A 346 16.33 -3.12 3.17
CA GLY A 346 15.13 -2.77 2.45
C GLY A 346 13.92 -2.68 3.37
N ARG A 347 12.79 -2.20 2.84
CA ARG A 347 11.53 -2.01 3.58
C ARG A 347 10.33 -2.25 2.66
N PRO A 348 9.62 -3.38 2.80
CA PRO A 348 8.46 -3.68 1.95
C PRO A 348 7.31 -2.71 2.24
N VAL A 349 6.60 -2.27 1.19
CA VAL A 349 5.54 -1.26 1.28
C VAL A 349 4.19 -1.78 0.84
N SER A 350 4.06 -2.24 -0.40
CA SER A 350 2.77 -2.58 -0.99
C SER A 350 2.84 -3.90 -1.73
N PRO A 351 2.19 -4.96 -1.20
CA PRO A 351 1.87 -6.13 -2.00
C PRO A 351 0.79 -5.75 -3.03
N PHE A 352 0.91 -6.27 -4.23
CA PHE A 352 -0.06 -6.10 -5.31
C PHE A 352 -0.21 -7.43 -6.08
N ILE A 353 -1.43 -7.89 -6.27
CA ILE A 353 -1.71 -9.15 -6.99
C ILE A 353 -1.94 -8.83 -8.46
N MET A 354 -1.03 -9.31 -9.31
CA MET A 354 -1.14 -9.17 -10.75
C MET A 354 -2.28 -10.03 -11.32
N ARG A 355 -2.75 -9.66 -12.50
CA ARG A 355 -3.79 -10.45 -13.20
C ARG A 355 -3.34 -11.86 -13.54
N ASP A 356 -2.04 -12.10 -13.73
CA ASP A 356 -1.48 -13.42 -13.95
C ASP A 356 -1.39 -14.28 -12.68
N GLY A 357 -1.75 -13.73 -11.51
CA GLY A 357 -1.73 -14.38 -10.21
C GLY A 357 -0.36 -14.35 -9.51
N SER A 358 0.67 -13.72 -10.08
CA SER A 358 1.89 -13.39 -9.34
C SER A 358 1.65 -12.18 -8.43
N MET A 359 2.59 -11.95 -7.51
CA MET A 359 2.53 -10.79 -6.61
C MET A 359 3.73 -9.88 -6.86
N LEU A 360 3.50 -8.57 -6.85
CA LEU A 360 4.55 -7.56 -6.77
C LEU A 360 4.63 -7.02 -5.35
N ILE A 361 5.83 -6.63 -4.91
CA ILE A 361 6.07 -5.96 -3.62
C ILE A 361 7.02 -4.79 -3.87
N SER A 362 6.56 -3.57 -3.59
CA SER A 362 7.44 -2.39 -3.64
C SER A 362 8.28 -2.26 -2.38
N ASP A 363 9.49 -1.71 -2.53
CA ASP A 363 10.46 -1.43 -1.46
C ASP A 363 10.97 0.00 -1.60
N ASP A 364 10.52 0.90 -0.72
CA ASP A 364 10.80 2.34 -0.79
C ASP A 364 12.18 2.74 -0.23
N LYS A 365 12.92 1.79 0.30
CA LYS A 365 14.28 1.98 0.77
C LYS A 365 15.33 1.44 -0.22
N TYR A 366 15.01 0.35 -0.91
CA TYR A 366 15.93 -0.29 -1.86
C TYR A 366 15.64 0.13 -3.31
N ASP A 367 14.60 0.94 -3.54
CA ASP A 367 14.19 1.50 -4.83
C ASP A 367 13.86 0.45 -5.89
N VAL A 368 13.24 -0.66 -5.47
CA VAL A 368 12.89 -1.79 -6.34
C VAL A 368 11.44 -2.23 -6.17
N ILE A 369 10.98 -3.02 -7.14
CA ILE A 369 9.79 -3.85 -7.04
C ILE A 369 10.22 -5.31 -7.21
N TYR A 370 9.87 -6.15 -6.25
CA TYR A 370 10.05 -7.61 -6.33
C TYR A 370 8.85 -8.26 -6.99
N LYS A 371 9.09 -9.36 -7.73
CA LYS A 371 8.07 -10.27 -8.25
C LYS A 371 8.14 -11.61 -7.52
N ILE A 372 7.00 -12.05 -7.03
CA ILE A 372 6.84 -13.30 -6.30
C ILE A 372 5.97 -14.23 -7.15
N GLN A 373 6.51 -15.41 -7.46
CA GLN A 373 5.83 -16.40 -8.29
C GLN A 373 5.84 -17.77 -7.61
N TYR A 374 4.74 -18.50 -7.73
CA TYR A 374 4.71 -19.91 -7.33
C TYR A 374 5.04 -20.79 -8.54
N LYS A 375 6.00 -21.70 -8.37
CA LYS A 375 6.54 -22.57 -9.43
C LYS A 375 6.29 -24.05 -9.15
N GLY A 376 5.85 -24.38 -7.88
CA GLY A 376 5.85 -25.75 -7.43
C GLY A 376 4.57 -26.43 -7.30
#